data_ae59681446e89bfa21550d1e9baa2a00
#
_entry.id   ae59681446e89bfa21550d1e9baa2a00
#
_cell.length_a   1.000
_cell.length_b   1.000
_cell.length_c   1.000
_cell.angle_alpha   90.00
_cell.angle_beta   90.00
_cell.angle_gamma   90.00
#
_symmetry.space_group_name_H-M   'P 1'
#
loop_
_entity.id
_entity.type
_entity.pdbx_description
1 polymer ?
#
loop_
_entity_poly.entity_id
_entity_poly.type
_entity_poly.pdbx_seq_one_letter_code
_entity_poly.pdbx_strand_id
1 'polypeptide(L)'
;SKPDGYTLHIINSGTFAAADMASKNAPVNPRKDFTSIGCMTQLVTAMLLQKSNPAKTAADWVKMAKASGKTIRWSTSGAATMHASIGHLFLDTVGIKHQVIPFKGGSKSRNALVAGKVDVGFIGVHLVKGFEKEIHAVGVPISKRDPANKKVPTFGEQNLPALDVAGPMCLWGPKGLPADVTSKLEAAVKGVAAIKGFKKYMKKSGLAAFHVTAANSVKKLDALYATLGPVIKKIKGYQ
;
A
#
# COMPACT_ATOMS: atom_id res chain seq x y z
N SER A 1 -5.00 -19.44 16.45
CA SER A 1 -4.16 -19.46 17.67
C SER A 1 -4.98 -19.03 18.89
N LYS A 2 -4.50 -19.34 20.12
CA LYS A 2 -5.13 -18.89 21.36
C LYS A 2 -5.04 -17.36 21.48
N PRO A 3 -6.09 -16.69 22.02
CA PRO A 3 -6.08 -15.24 22.23
C PRO A 3 -5.39 -14.86 23.55
N ASP A 4 -4.13 -15.27 23.74
CA ASP A 4 -3.33 -15.07 24.94
C ASP A 4 -2.27 -13.96 24.82
N GLY A 5 -2.17 -13.33 23.62
CA GLY A 5 -1.21 -12.26 23.34
C GLY A 5 0.18 -12.71 22.90
N TYR A 6 0.46 -14.03 22.85
CA TYR A 6 1.76 -14.55 22.43
C TYR A 6 1.87 -14.81 20.93
N THR A 7 0.75 -14.90 20.21
CA THR A 7 0.74 -15.02 18.75
C THR A 7 0.16 -13.76 18.14
N LEU A 8 1.00 -12.99 17.48
CA LEU A 8 0.64 -11.69 16.89
C LEU A 8 1.07 -11.63 15.42
N HIS A 9 0.37 -10.85 14.63
CA HIS A 9 0.62 -10.67 13.20
C HIS A 9 0.80 -9.20 12.86
N ILE A 10 1.86 -8.86 12.12
CA ILE A 10 2.08 -7.52 11.55
C ILE A 10 1.75 -7.58 10.08
N ILE A 11 0.77 -6.78 9.65
CA ILE A 11 0.38 -6.70 8.25
C ILE A 11 -0.07 -5.29 7.88
N ASN A 12 0.10 -4.95 6.61
CA ASN A 12 -0.51 -3.78 6.01
C ASN A 12 -2.03 -3.95 5.94
N SER A 13 -2.80 -3.08 6.60
CA SER A 13 -4.25 -3.20 6.70
C SER A 13 -4.95 -3.17 5.34
N GLY A 14 -4.42 -2.42 4.37
CA GLY A 14 -4.99 -2.40 3.02
C GLY A 14 -4.77 -3.71 2.26
N THR A 15 -3.62 -4.36 2.45
CA THR A 15 -3.37 -5.70 1.88
C THR A 15 -4.23 -6.74 2.59
N PHE A 16 -4.43 -6.61 3.90
CA PHE A 16 -5.28 -7.52 4.68
C PHE A 16 -6.74 -7.44 4.19
N ALA A 17 -7.27 -6.22 4.02
CA ALA A 17 -8.60 -6.00 3.44
C ALA A 17 -8.70 -6.50 1.99
N ALA A 18 -7.70 -6.21 1.16
CA ALA A 18 -7.70 -6.62 -0.23
C ALA A 18 -7.70 -8.16 -0.39
N ALA A 19 -6.92 -8.86 0.43
CA ALA A 19 -6.85 -10.32 0.41
C ALA A 19 -8.18 -10.97 0.82
N ASP A 20 -8.87 -10.42 1.83
CA ASP A 20 -10.21 -10.88 2.24
C ASP A 20 -11.23 -10.66 1.13
N MET A 21 -11.25 -9.48 0.52
CA MET A 21 -12.22 -9.14 -0.54
C MET A 21 -11.94 -9.84 -1.88
N ALA A 22 -10.71 -10.27 -2.13
CA ALA A 22 -10.31 -10.90 -3.39
C ALA A 22 -10.78 -12.35 -3.54
N SER A 23 -11.28 -12.98 -2.49
CA SER A 23 -11.75 -14.37 -2.50
C SER A 23 -13.05 -14.55 -1.74
N LYS A 24 -14.02 -15.24 -2.33
CA LYS A 24 -15.26 -15.65 -1.63
C LYS A 24 -14.99 -16.56 -0.43
N ASN A 25 -13.92 -17.35 -0.52
CA ASN A 25 -13.48 -18.30 0.50
C ASN A 25 -12.15 -17.85 1.12
N ALA A 26 -12.03 -16.55 1.47
CA ALA A 26 -10.86 -16.06 2.16
C ALA A 26 -10.65 -16.86 3.47
N PRO A 27 -9.43 -17.36 3.71
CA PRO A 27 -9.17 -18.23 4.88
C PRO A 27 -9.32 -17.49 6.20
N VAL A 28 -9.31 -16.15 6.18
CA VAL A 28 -9.43 -15.29 7.34
C VAL A 28 -10.17 -13.99 6.97
N ASN A 29 -10.96 -13.48 7.92
CA ASN A 29 -11.60 -12.18 7.80
C ASN A 29 -11.05 -11.21 8.86
N PRO A 30 -10.37 -10.11 8.46
CA PRO A 30 -9.77 -9.16 9.41
C PRO A 30 -10.73 -8.62 10.48
N ARG A 31 -11.99 -8.39 10.12
CA ARG A 31 -13.00 -7.82 11.00
C ARG A 31 -13.58 -8.81 12.00
N LYS A 32 -13.65 -10.09 11.61
CA LYS A 32 -14.28 -11.15 12.41
C LYS A 32 -13.27 -11.91 13.26
N ASP A 33 -12.09 -12.18 12.71
CA ASP A 33 -11.15 -13.16 13.26
C ASP A 33 -10.00 -12.53 14.03
N PHE A 34 -9.86 -11.18 13.98
CA PHE A 34 -8.75 -10.47 14.59
C PHE A 34 -9.17 -9.31 15.49
N THR A 35 -8.31 -9.01 16.45
CA THR A 35 -8.34 -7.83 17.30
C THR A 35 -7.18 -6.92 16.88
N SER A 36 -7.46 -5.67 16.51
CA SER A 36 -6.41 -4.69 16.24
C SER A 36 -5.77 -4.21 17.53
N ILE A 37 -4.43 -4.08 17.50
CA ILE A 37 -3.64 -3.60 18.63
C ILE A 37 -3.12 -2.18 18.36
N GLY A 38 -3.06 -1.76 17.09
CA GLY A 38 -2.57 -0.46 16.70
C GLY A 38 -1.49 -0.53 15.63
N CYS A 39 -1.10 0.63 15.09
CA CYS A 39 -0.17 0.69 13.96
C CYS A 39 1.02 1.59 14.28
N MET A 40 2.18 1.31 13.68
CA MET A 40 3.45 2.00 13.96
C MET A 40 4.12 2.63 12.74
N THR A 41 3.62 2.39 11.55
CA THR A 41 4.05 3.01 10.28
C THR A 41 2.98 2.80 9.21
N GLN A 42 3.17 3.33 8.02
CA GLN A 42 2.30 3.02 6.87
C GLN A 42 3.13 2.77 5.62
N LEU A 43 2.57 1.96 4.73
CA LEU A 43 3.05 1.80 3.37
C LEU A 43 2.19 2.66 2.45
N VAL A 44 2.84 3.55 1.73
CA VAL A 44 2.20 4.36 0.70
C VAL A 44 2.55 3.77 -0.66
N THR A 45 1.53 3.45 -1.45
CA THR A 45 1.72 3.07 -2.85
C THR A 45 2.23 4.27 -3.63
N ALA A 46 3.14 4.06 -4.55
CA ALA A 46 3.52 5.08 -5.52
C ALA A 46 3.45 4.51 -6.93
N MET A 47 3.21 5.38 -7.87
CA MET A 47 3.46 5.14 -9.28
C MET A 47 4.94 5.38 -9.55
N LEU A 48 5.65 4.34 -9.98
CA LEU A 48 7.08 4.33 -10.23
C LEU A 48 7.38 4.16 -11.70
N LEU A 49 8.32 4.93 -12.20
CA LEU A 49 8.83 4.85 -13.57
C LEU A 49 10.33 4.58 -13.56
N GLN A 50 10.84 4.00 -14.67
CA GLN A 50 12.27 4.00 -14.92
C GLN A 50 12.78 5.44 -15.04
N LYS A 51 14.02 5.68 -14.63
CA LYS A 51 14.64 7.01 -14.70
C LYS A 51 14.82 7.52 -16.13
N SER A 52 14.96 6.60 -17.07
CA SER A 52 15.01 6.86 -18.51
C SER A 52 13.67 7.27 -19.12
N ASN A 53 12.54 7.04 -18.42
CA ASN A 53 11.23 7.46 -18.92
C ASN A 53 11.19 8.99 -19.02
N PRO A 54 10.75 9.58 -20.16
CA PRO A 54 10.70 11.02 -20.37
C PRO A 54 9.67 11.73 -19.47
N ALA A 55 8.61 11.04 -19.02
CA ALA A 55 7.63 11.60 -18.11
C ALA A 55 8.26 11.90 -16.74
N LYS A 56 8.06 13.12 -16.25
CA LYS A 56 8.57 13.57 -14.96
C LYS A 56 7.48 13.57 -13.87
N THR A 57 6.22 13.55 -14.29
CA THR A 57 5.04 13.53 -13.43
C THR A 57 4.10 12.39 -13.81
N ALA A 58 3.20 12.01 -12.92
CA ALA A 58 2.16 11.03 -13.24
C ALA A 58 1.21 11.57 -14.34
N ALA A 59 0.94 12.89 -14.35
CA ALA A 59 0.12 13.52 -15.37
C ALA A 59 0.75 13.44 -16.76
N ASP A 60 2.08 13.70 -16.87
CA ASP A 60 2.79 13.55 -18.16
C ASP A 60 2.74 12.10 -18.64
N TRP A 61 2.97 11.16 -17.74
CA TRP A 61 2.92 9.75 -18.08
C TRP A 61 1.53 9.32 -18.57
N VAL A 62 0.46 9.77 -17.92
CA VAL A 62 -0.92 9.48 -18.34
C VAL A 62 -1.18 10.01 -19.76
N LYS A 63 -0.73 11.25 -20.09
CA LYS A 63 -0.84 11.80 -21.45
C LYS A 63 -0.12 10.93 -22.46
N MET A 64 1.13 10.55 -22.16
CA MET A 64 1.96 9.70 -23.03
C MET A 64 1.35 8.31 -23.24
N ALA A 65 0.88 7.68 -22.15
CA ALA A 65 0.28 6.35 -22.21
C ALA A 65 -0.98 6.35 -23.08
N LYS A 66 -1.86 7.35 -22.93
CA LYS A 66 -3.05 7.54 -23.77
C LYS A 66 -2.70 7.76 -25.24
N ALA A 67 -1.75 8.63 -25.52
CA ALA A 67 -1.32 8.93 -26.89
C ALA A 67 -0.69 7.70 -27.58
N SER A 68 -0.06 6.80 -26.83
CA SER A 68 0.57 5.61 -27.38
C SER A 68 -0.43 4.55 -27.91
N GLY A 69 -1.66 4.54 -27.40
CA GLY A 69 -2.68 3.52 -27.69
C GLY A 69 -2.32 2.09 -27.25
N LYS A 70 -1.17 1.88 -26.64
CA LYS A 70 -0.66 0.56 -26.24
C LYS A 70 -1.32 0.07 -24.96
N THR A 71 -1.37 -1.26 -24.83
CA THR A 71 -1.70 -1.89 -23.53
C THR A 71 -0.50 -1.75 -22.59
N ILE A 72 -0.67 -1.04 -21.49
CA ILE A 72 0.38 -0.78 -20.51
C ILE A 72 0.57 -2.02 -19.61
N ARG A 73 1.80 -2.54 -19.56
CA ARG A 73 2.19 -3.61 -18.63
C ARG A 73 2.66 -2.97 -17.34
N TRP A 74 2.08 -3.38 -16.23
CA TRP A 74 2.46 -2.80 -14.94
C TRP A 74 2.69 -3.85 -13.87
N SER A 75 3.59 -3.56 -12.95
CA SER A 75 3.97 -4.47 -11.88
C SER A 75 3.40 -4.09 -10.53
N THR A 76 3.14 -5.11 -9.71
CA THR A 76 2.69 -4.97 -8.32
C THR A 76 3.27 -6.08 -7.43
N SER A 77 3.22 -5.88 -6.12
CA SER A 77 3.81 -6.78 -5.12
C SER A 77 3.03 -8.06 -4.85
N GLY A 78 1.96 -8.31 -5.60
CA GLY A 78 1.08 -9.47 -5.50
C GLY A 78 -0.29 -9.13 -6.03
N ALA A 79 -1.01 -10.11 -6.57
CA ALA A 79 -2.33 -9.88 -7.16
C ALA A 79 -3.33 -9.32 -6.11
N ALA A 80 -3.53 -10.00 -4.98
CA ALA A 80 -4.47 -9.61 -3.93
C ALA A 80 -3.83 -8.67 -2.89
N THR A 81 -3.27 -7.54 -3.35
CA THR A 81 -2.65 -6.54 -2.47
C THR A 81 -3.29 -5.17 -2.65
N MET A 82 -3.15 -4.30 -1.64
CA MET A 82 -3.54 -2.90 -1.75
C MET A 82 -2.89 -2.22 -2.97
N HIS A 83 -1.63 -2.52 -3.25
CA HIS A 83 -0.91 -1.97 -4.39
C HIS A 83 -1.55 -2.36 -5.73
N ALA A 84 -2.01 -3.61 -5.86
CA ALA A 84 -2.73 -4.08 -7.03
C ALA A 84 -4.07 -3.35 -7.19
N SER A 85 -4.84 -3.25 -6.11
CA SER A 85 -6.14 -2.57 -6.13
C SER A 85 -6.01 -1.08 -6.51
N ILE A 86 -4.98 -0.40 -6.01
CA ILE A 86 -4.70 1.01 -6.36
C ILE A 86 -4.28 1.14 -7.83
N GLY A 87 -3.43 0.23 -8.33
CA GLY A 87 -3.01 0.24 -9.73
C GLY A 87 -4.19 0.05 -10.68
N HIS A 88 -5.05 -0.93 -10.43
CA HIS A 88 -6.28 -1.14 -11.19
C HIS A 88 -7.19 0.08 -11.13
N LEU A 89 -7.52 0.56 -9.91
CA LEU A 89 -8.39 1.72 -9.73
C LEU A 89 -7.89 2.93 -10.50
N PHE A 90 -6.60 3.25 -10.37
CA PHE A 90 -6.02 4.40 -11.04
C PHE A 90 -6.08 4.27 -12.57
N LEU A 91 -5.58 3.16 -13.11
CA LEU A 91 -5.49 2.95 -14.56
C LEU A 91 -6.87 2.87 -15.22
N ASP A 92 -7.84 2.22 -14.56
CA ASP A 92 -9.24 2.19 -15.02
C ASP A 92 -9.86 3.59 -15.00
N THR A 93 -9.67 4.35 -13.91
CA THR A 93 -10.27 5.69 -13.77
C THR A 93 -9.70 6.67 -14.79
N VAL A 94 -8.42 6.58 -15.13
CA VAL A 94 -7.83 7.42 -16.18
C VAL A 94 -8.02 6.85 -17.59
N GLY A 95 -8.70 5.70 -17.74
CA GLY A 95 -9.05 5.12 -19.04
C GLY A 95 -7.86 4.58 -19.83
N ILE A 96 -6.87 3.98 -19.17
CA ILE A 96 -5.70 3.38 -19.80
C ILE A 96 -5.90 1.86 -19.93
N LYS A 97 -5.76 1.34 -21.17
CA LYS A 97 -5.68 -0.12 -21.40
C LYS A 97 -4.46 -0.69 -20.68
N HIS A 98 -4.64 -1.69 -19.84
CA HIS A 98 -3.53 -2.20 -19.04
C HIS A 98 -3.58 -3.71 -18.78
N GLN A 99 -2.41 -4.27 -18.46
CA GLN A 99 -2.21 -5.65 -18.04
C GLN A 99 -1.34 -5.68 -16.77
N VAL A 100 -1.87 -6.25 -15.70
CA VAL A 100 -1.13 -6.44 -14.46
C VAL A 100 -0.16 -7.63 -14.57
N ILE A 101 1.05 -7.45 -14.03
CA ILE A 101 2.05 -8.51 -13.86
C ILE A 101 2.40 -8.56 -12.36
N PRO A 102 1.75 -9.46 -11.59
CA PRO A 102 1.99 -9.56 -10.15
C PRO A 102 3.31 -10.32 -9.88
N PHE A 103 4.06 -9.82 -8.90
CA PHE A 103 5.31 -10.44 -8.43
C PHE A 103 5.17 -10.86 -6.96
N LYS A 104 5.98 -11.82 -6.53
CA LYS A 104 6.04 -12.23 -5.12
C LYS A 104 6.85 -11.22 -4.30
N GLY A 105 6.21 -10.08 -3.98
CA GLY A 105 6.76 -8.98 -3.17
C GLY A 105 7.28 -7.78 -3.95
N GLY A 106 7.39 -6.64 -3.25
CA GLY A 106 7.71 -5.34 -3.84
C GLY A 106 9.12 -5.28 -4.45
N SER A 107 10.11 -5.93 -3.85
CA SER A 107 11.48 -5.94 -4.40
C SER A 107 11.56 -6.63 -5.76
N LYS A 108 10.84 -7.74 -5.96
CA LYS A 108 10.79 -8.41 -7.27
C LYS A 108 10.06 -7.57 -8.31
N SER A 109 8.98 -6.90 -7.92
CA SER A 109 8.25 -5.96 -8.77
C SER A 109 9.13 -4.76 -9.17
N ARG A 110 9.86 -4.16 -8.22
CA ARG A 110 10.84 -3.10 -8.49
C ARG A 110 11.91 -3.55 -9.48
N ASN A 111 12.49 -4.73 -9.26
CA ASN A 111 13.54 -5.25 -10.13
C ASN A 111 13.04 -5.50 -11.57
N ALA A 112 11.77 -5.90 -11.72
CA ALA A 112 11.16 -6.04 -13.05
C ALA A 112 11.00 -4.68 -13.74
N LEU A 113 10.64 -3.62 -12.99
CA LEU A 113 10.60 -2.25 -13.50
C LEU A 113 12.00 -1.77 -13.92
N VAL A 114 13.01 -1.94 -13.06
CA VAL A 114 14.41 -1.58 -13.37
C VAL A 114 14.88 -2.27 -14.64
N ALA A 115 14.56 -3.55 -14.82
CA ALA A 115 14.92 -4.34 -15.99
C ALA A 115 14.07 -4.05 -17.25
N GLY A 116 13.14 -3.09 -17.22
CA GLY A 116 12.28 -2.76 -18.37
C GLY A 116 11.26 -3.84 -18.76
N LYS A 117 11.01 -4.82 -17.90
CA LYS A 117 10.03 -5.88 -18.15
C LYS A 117 8.58 -5.40 -18.07
N VAL A 118 8.37 -4.24 -17.45
CA VAL A 118 7.08 -3.55 -17.29
C VAL A 118 7.25 -2.06 -17.55
N ASP A 119 6.18 -1.38 -17.89
CA ASP A 119 6.19 0.02 -18.30
C ASP A 119 6.04 0.96 -17.08
N VAL A 120 5.41 0.49 -16.00
CA VAL A 120 5.17 1.23 -14.76
C VAL A 120 5.04 0.26 -13.59
N GLY A 121 5.36 0.71 -12.38
CA GLY A 121 5.17 -0.04 -11.14
C GLY A 121 4.21 0.66 -10.18
N PHE A 122 3.26 -0.10 -9.61
CA PHE A 122 2.46 0.33 -8.45
C PHE A 122 2.89 -0.48 -7.24
N ILE A 123 3.84 0.05 -6.47
CA ILE A 123 4.44 -0.56 -5.28
C ILE A 123 4.76 0.50 -4.22
N GLY A 124 5.27 0.10 -3.07
CA GLY A 124 5.58 1.04 -2.00
C GLY A 124 6.62 2.09 -2.40
N VAL A 125 6.34 3.38 -2.13
CA VAL A 125 7.23 4.51 -2.44
C VAL A 125 8.63 4.34 -1.85
N HIS A 126 8.75 3.71 -0.68
CA HIS A 126 10.01 3.44 0.01
C HIS A 126 10.97 2.54 -0.79
N LEU A 127 10.46 1.79 -1.77
CA LEU A 127 11.25 0.89 -2.60
C LEU A 127 12.11 1.62 -3.65
N VAL A 128 11.93 2.93 -3.81
CA VAL A 128 12.82 3.79 -4.61
C VAL A 128 14.17 3.94 -3.92
N LYS A 129 14.19 3.84 -2.57
CA LYS A 129 15.41 4.06 -1.80
C LYS A 129 16.49 3.06 -2.14
N GLY A 130 17.68 3.58 -2.49
CA GLY A 130 18.83 2.79 -3.00
C GLY A 130 18.76 2.49 -4.50
N PHE A 131 17.72 2.95 -5.20
CA PHE A 131 17.49 2.77 -6.64
C PHE A 131 17.13 4.10 -7.33
N GLU A 132 17.53 5.22 -6.75
CA GLU A 132 17.18 6.56 -7.23
C GLU A 132 17.81 6.90 -8.59
N LYS A 133 18.84 6.16 -8.98
CA LYS A 133 19.46 6.29 -10.29
C LYS A 133 18.71 5.54 -11.39
N GLU A 134 18.00 4.47 -11.04
CA GLU A 134 17.29 3.56 -11.95
C GLU A 134 15.81 3.89 -12.10
N ILE A 135 15.15 4.27 -10.97
CA ILE A 135 13.70 4.53 -10.92
C ILE A 135 13.39 5.79 -10.11
N HIS A 136 12.20 6.32 -10.31
CA HIS A 136 11.68 7.43 -9.52
C HIS A 136 10.16 7.31 -9.32
N ALA A 137 9.68 7.86 -8.21
CA ALA A 137 8.26 7.98 -7.94
C ALA A 137 7.71 9.27 -8.56
N VAL A 138 6.64 9.16 -9.33
CA VAL A 138 6.01 10.30 -10.02
C VAL A 138 4.69 10.73 -9.41
N GLY A 139 4.15 9.96 -8.46
CA GLY A 139 2.94 10.33 -7.74
C GLY A 139 2.52 9.29 -6.71
N VAL A 140 1.76 9.75 -5.70
CA VAL A 140 1.16 8.92 -4.65
C VAL A 140 -0.36 9.18 -4.57
N PRO A 141 -1.18 8.14 -4.26
CA PRO A 141 -2.65 8.21 -4.28
C PRO A 141 -3.26 8.71 -2.97
N ILE A 142 -2.55 9.48 -2.18
CA ILE A 142 -2.99 9.99 -0.88
C ILE A 142 -3.22 11.49 -0.92
N SER A 143 -4.08 12.01 -0.03
CA SER A 143 -4.49 13.42 0.00
C SER A 143 -3.38 14.39 0.40
N LYS A 144 -2.38 13.91 1.16
CA LYS A 144 -1.21 14.70 1.60
C LYS A 144 0.06 13.94 1.24
N ARG A 145 1.13 14.65 0.88
CA ARG A 145 2.44 14.02 0.59
C ARG A 145 2.92 13.15 1.76
N ASP A 146 3.50 12.00 1.43
CA ASP A 146 4.10 11.12 2.43
C ASP A 146 5.21 11.83 3.19
N PRO A 147 5.15 11.89 4.53
CA PRO A 147 6.14 12.61 5.34
C PRO A 147 7.57 12.09 5.20
N ALA A 148 7.76 10.81 4.82
CA ALA A 148 9.07 10.24 4.53
C ALA A 148 9.57 10.54 3.11
N ASN A 149 8.66 10.86 2.17
CA ASN A 149 8.93 11.05 0.73
C ASN A 149 8.31 12.35 0.20
N LYS A 150 8.52 13.47 0.91
CA LYS A 150 7.88 14.78 0.66
C LYS A 150 8.08 15.35 -0.75
N LYS A 151 9.09 14.88 -1.48
CA LYS A 151 9.37 15.33 -2.86
C LYS A 151 8.42 14.69 -3.88
N VAL A 152 7.74 13.59 -3.53
CA VAL A 152 6.80 12.92 -4.42
C VAL A 152 5.44 13.61 -4.31
N PRO A 153 4.90 14.19 -5.40
CA PRO A 153 3.61 14.86 -5.38
C PRO A 153 2.47 13.83 -5.23
N THR A 154 1.33 14.28 -4.73
CA THR A 154 0.11 13.49 -4.75
C THR A 154 -0.50 13.48 -6.15
N PHE A 155 -1.39 12.54 -6.44
CA PHE A 155 -2.16 12.56 -7.68
C PHE A 155 -3.05 13.81 -7.77
N GLY A 156 -3.67 14.23 -6.63
CA GLY A 156 -4.49 15.44 -6.58
C GLY A 156 -3.72 16.71 -6.94
N GLU A 157 -2.47 16.86 -6.50
CA GLU A 157 -1.60 18.00 -6.88
C GLU A 157 -1.27 18.04 -8.38
N GLN A 158 -1.54 16.96 -9.10
CA GLN A 158 -1.31 16.81 -10.55
C GLN A 158 -2.62 16.79 -11.35
N ASN A 159 -3.74 17.19 -10.76
CA ASN A 159 -5.09 17.12 -11.35
C ASN A 159 -5.49 15.69 -11.81
N LEU A 160 -5.00 14.68 -11.10
CA LEU A 160 -5.36 13.29 -11.30
C LEU A 160 -6.30 12.82 -10.19
N PRO A 161 -7.04 11.70 -10.38
CA PRO A 161 -7.97 11.19 -9.39
C PRO A 161 -7.30 10.98 -8.03
N ALA A 162 -7.80 11.68 -7.00
CA ALA A 162 -7.38 11.50 -5.62
C ALA A 162 -8.07 10.26 -5.05
N LEU A 163 -7.30 9.21 -4.75
CA LEU A 163 -7.85 7.95 -4.24
C LEU A 163 -7.87 7.90 -2.71
N ASP A 164 -7.04 8.69 -2.07
CA ASP A 164 -6.80 8.77 -0.60
C ASP A 164 -6.65 7.42 0.10
N VAL A 165 -5.89 6.53 -0.50
CA VAL A 165 -5.68 5.16 0.00
C VAL A 165 -4.25 5.00 0.53
N ALA A 166 -4.12 4.79 1.83
CA ALA A 166 -2.87 4.44 2.50
C ALA A 166 -3.06 3.20 3.37
N GLY A 167 -2.04 2.35 3.41
CA GLY A 167 -2.08 1.13 4.21
C GLY A 167 -1.23 1.24 5.48
N PRO A 168 -1.83 1.46 6.66
CA PRO A 168 -1.08 1.39 7.90
C PRO A 168 -0.59 -0.04 8.16
N MET A 169 0.62 -0.15 8.71
CA MET A 169 1.21 -1.39 9.20
C MET A 169 0.81 -1.56 10.66
N CYS A 170 -0.08 -2.48 10.90
CA CYS A 170 -0.68 -2.68 12.21
C CYS A 170 -0.34 -4.06 12.78
N LEU A 171 -0.29 -4.09 14.10
CA LEU A 171 -0.21 -5.31 14.88
C LEU A 171 -1.62 -5.82 15.16
N TRP A 172 -1.83 -7.10 14.93
CA TRP A 172 -3.11 -7.80 15.10
C TRP A 172 -2.90 -9.04 15.95
N GLY A 173 -3.85 -9.35 16.81
CA GLY A 173 -3.93 -10.61 17.51
C GLY A 173 -5.20 -11.37 17.15
N PRO A 174 -5.36 -12.63 17.57
CA PRO A 174 -6.60 -13.38 17.42
C PRO A 174 -7.77 -12.66 18.05
N LYS A 175 -8.98 -12.90 17.56
CA LYS A 175 -10.20 -12.38 18.17
C LYS A 175 -10.33 -12.86 19.60
N GLY A 176 -10.80 -11.97 20.51
CA GLY A 176 -11.04 -12.31 21.91
C GLY A 176 -9.82 -12.14 22.83
N LEU A 177 -8.79 -11.37 22.42
CA LEU A 177 -7.73 -10.96 23.34
C LEU A 177 -8.31 -10.30 24.60
N PRO A 178 -7.83 -10.64 25.82
CA PRO A 178 -8.21 -9.95 27.05
C PRO A 178 -7.91 -8.45 26.98
N ALA A 179 -8.75 -7.64 27.62
CA ALA A 179 -8.64 -6.19 27.56
C ALA A 179 -7.32 -5.65 28.15
N ASP A 180 -6.83 -6.26 29.21
CA ASP A 180 -5.54 -5.90 29.84
C ASP A 180 -4.36 -6.26 28.95
N VAL A 181 -4.40 -7.40 28.25
CA VAL A 181 -3.39 -7.80 27.25
C VAL A 181 -3.38 -6.81 26.08
N THR A 182 -4.58 -6.50 25.53
CA THR A 182 -4.72 -5.54 24.42
C THR A 182 -4.17 -4.18 24.81
N SER A 183 -4.50 -3.68 26.01
CA SER A 183 -4.03 -2.38 26.52
C SER A 183 -2.50 -2.33 26.66
N LYS A 184 -1.89 -3.39 27.22
CA LYS A 184 -0.43 -3.50 27.34
C LYS A 184 0.26 -3.50 25.98
N LEU A 185 -0.28 -4.27 25.02
CA LEU A 185 0.27 -4.35 23.67
C LEU A 185 0.10 -3.02 22.90
N GLU A 186 -1.05 -2.34 23.03
CA GLU A 186 -1.25 -1.02 22.43
C GLU A 186 -0.28 0.03 22.99
N ALA A 187 -0.07 0.01 24.32
CA ALA A 187 0.93 0.87 24.96
C ALA A 187 2.35 0.58 24.43
N ALA A 188 2.70 -0.68 24.22
CA ALA A 188 3.98 -1.08 23.64
C ALA A 188 4.13 -0.59 22.20
N VAL A 189 3.10 -0.73 21.35
CA VAL A 189 3.09 -0.22 19.95
C VAL A 189 3.29 1.30 19.93
N LYS A 190 2.58 2.03 20.80
CA LYS A 190 2.75 3.49 20.97
C LYS A 190 4.18 3.83 21.41
N GLY A 191 4.71 3.09 22.38
CA GLY A 191 6.08 3.27 22.86
C GLY A 191 7.12 3.05 21.76
N VAL A 192 7.00 1.96 20.99
CA VAL A 192 7.90 1.67 19.86
C VAL A 192 7.91 2.79 18.84
N ALA A 193 6.74 3.32 18.46
CA ALA A 193 6.64 4.43 17.50
C ALA A 193 7.32 5.73 18.00
N ALA A 194 7.51 5.88 19.31
CA ALA A 194 8.18 7.02 19.93
C ALA A 194 9.70 6.88 20.01
N ILE A 195 10.26 5.64 19.97
CA ILE A 195 11.69 5.35 20.15
C ILE A 195 12.53 6.04 19.06
N LYS A 196 13.55 6.79 19.45
CA LYS A 196 14.47 7.48 18.52
C LYS A 196 15.13 6.49 17.53
N GLY A 197 15.54 5.31 17.99
CA GLY A 197 16.13 4.25 17.16
C GLY A 197 15.16 3.75 16.10
N PHE A 198 13.89 3.51 16.47
CA PHE A 198 12.85 3.09 15.53
C PHE A 198 12.56 4.18 14.48
N LYS A 199 12.42 5.44 14.89
CA LYS A 199 12.27 6.57 13.96
C LYS A 199 13.42 6.68 12.98
N LYS A 200 14.67 6.53 13.47
CA LYS A 200 15.88 6.53 12.63
C LYS A 200 15.86 5.36 11.62
N TYR A 201 15.51 4.17 12.08
CA TYR A 201 15.40 2.99 11.22
C TYR A 201 14.33 3.17 10.14
N MET A 202 13.12 3.62 10.51
CA MET A 202 12.05 3.90 9.55
C MET A 202 12.49 4.93 8.50
N LYS A 203 13.07 6.06 8.92
CA LYS A 203 13.61 7.08 8.00
C LYS A 203 14.68 6.51 7.06
N LYS A 204 15.57 5.65 7.58
CA LYS A 204 16.59 4.95 6.77
C LYS A 204 15.94 4.02 5.75
N SER A 205 14.79 3.46 6.04
CA SER A 205 14.02 2.59 5.16
C SER A 205 13.05 3.33 4.22
N GLY A 206 13.06 4.67 4.21
CA GLY A 206 12.13 5.48 3.39
C GLY A 206 10.69 5.50 3.91
N LEU A 207 10.50 5.22 5.20
CA LEU A 207 9.22 5.18 5.90
C LEU A 207 9.15 6.22 7.02
N ALA A 208 7.94 6.60 7.42
CA ALA A 208 7.70 7.42 8.60
C ALA A 208 7.18 6.56 9.76
N ALA A 209 7.76 6.74 10.95
CA ALA A 209 7.19 6.18 12.17
C ALA A 209 6.05 7.08 12.66
N PHE A 210 4.91 6.49 12.97
CA PHE A 210 3.78 7.17 13.61
C PHE A 210 2.95 6.13 14.37
N HIS A 211 2.05 6.60 15.23
CA HIS A 211 1.15 5.72 15.97
C HIS A 211 -0.31 5.96 15.56
N VAL A 212 -1.02 4.86 15.35
CA VAL A 212 -2.49 4.85 15.23
C VAL A 212 -3.03 3.92 16.29
N THR A 213 -3.98 4.38 17.10
CA THR A 213 -4.62 3.58 18.14
C THR A 213 -5.38 2.39 17.53
N ALA A 214 -5.66 1.37 18.34
CA ALA A 214 -6.46 0.21 17.94
C ALA A 214 -7.81 0.65 17.35
N ALA A 215 -8.54 1.53 18.04
CA ALA A 215 -9.84 2.03 17.58
C ALA A 215 -9.77 2.76 16.23
N ASN A 216 -8.76 3.63 16.04
CA ASN A 216 -8.59 4.35 14.77
C ASN A 216 -8.09 3.45 13.64
N SER A 217 -7.36 2.37 13.95
CA SER A 217 -6.94 1.41 12.93
C SER A 217 -8.11 0.61 12.37
N VAL A 218 -9.13 0.29 13.21
CA VAL A 218 -10.37 -0.34 12.76
C VAL A 218 -11.14 0.61 11.83
N LYS A 219 -11.29 1.88 12.19
CA LYS A 219 -11.92 2.89 11.32
C LYS A 219 -11.21 3.01 9.96
N LYS A 220 -9.87 2.98 9.98
CA LYS A 220 -9.07 2.99 8.73
C LYS A 220 -9.27 1.72 7.91
N LEU A 221 -9.36 0.56 8.56
CA LEU A 221 -9.66 -0.69 7.89
C LEU A 221 -11.04 -0.62 7.21
N ASP A 222 -12.07 -0.11 7.89
CA ASP A 222 -13.41 0.04 7.33
C ASP A 222 -13.44 0.97 6.11
N ALA A 223 -12.71 2.09 6.18
CA ALA A 223 -12.55 2.99 5.04
C ALA A 223 -11.87 2.29 3.84
N LEU A 224 -10.88 1.43 4.10
CA LEU A 224 -10.23 0.63 3.04
C LEU A 224 -11.20 -0.35 2.39
N TYR A 225 -12.07 -1.01 3.15
CA TYR A 225 -13.13 -1.86 2.60
C TYR A 225 -14.11 -1.06 1.72
N ALA A 226 -14.52 0.12 2.17
CA ALA A 226 -15.42 0.97 1.41
C ALA A 226 -14.80 1.44 0.09
N THR A 227 -13.52 1.84 0.11
CA THR A 227 -12.84 2.38 -1.07
C THR A 227 -12.40 1.29 -2.04
N LEU A 228 -11.83 0.18 -1.54
CA LEU A 228 -11.27 -0.86 -2.40
C LEU A 228 -12.30 -1.91 -2.84
N GLY A 229 -13.37 -2.12 -2.07
CA GLY A 229 -14.38 -3.15 -2.36
C GLY A 229 -15.01 -3.05 -3.74
N PRO A 230 -15.50 -1.88 -4.18
CA PRO A 230 -16.06 -1.71 -5.53
C PRO A 230 -15.07 -2.02 -6.66
N VAL A 231 -13.77 -1.78 -6.42
CA VAL A 231 -12.70 -2.03 -7.39
C VAL A 231 -12.38 -3.51 -7.48
N ILE A 232 -12.16 -4.13 -6.31
CA ILE A 232 -11.77 -5.54 -6.22
C ILE A 232 -12.82 -6.45 -6.87
N LYS A 233 -14.11 -6.13 -6.69
CA LYS A 233 -15.22 -6.87 -7.34
C LYS A 233 -15.18 -6.83 -8.86
N LYS A 234 -14.53 -5.85 -9.48
CA LYS A 234 -14.41 -5.70 -10.94
C LYS A 234 -13.16 -6.37 -11.50
N ILE A 235 -12.20 -6.72 -10.67
CA ILE A 235 -10.95 -7.35 -11.13
C ILE A 235 -11.24 -8.80 -11.50
N LYS A 236 -11.12 -9.12 -12.79
CA LYS A 236 -11.26 -10.51 -13.28
C LYS A 236 -10.22 -11.41 -12.59
N GLY A 237 -10.68 -12.53 -12.04
CA GLY A 237 -9.82 -13.49 -11.33
C GLY A 237 -9.80 -13.33 -9.80
N TYR A 238 -10.49 -12.32 -9.26
CA TYR A 238 -10.78 -12.18 -7.84
C TYR A 238 -12.23 -12.65 -7.60
N GLN A 239 -12.45 -13.93 -7.47
CA GLN A 239 -13.75 -14.51 -7.01
C GLN A 239 -13.58 -15.95 -6.52
#